data_7b591722ae42b69d0a64ab1e631c5394
#
_entry.id   7b591722ae42b69d0a64ab1e631c5394
#
_cell.length_a   1.000
_cell.length_b   1.000
_cell.length_c   1.000
_cell.angle_alpha   90.00
_cell.angle_beta   90.00
_cell.angle_gamma   90.00
#
_symmetry.space_group_name_H-M   'P 1'
#
loop_
_entity.id
_entity.type
_entity.pdbx_description
1 polymer ?
#
loop_
_entity_poly.entity_id
_entity_poly.type
_entity_poly.pdbx_seq_one_letter_code
_entity_poly.pdbx_strand_id
1 'polypeptide(L)'
;MQFSIPMTAIRHGTALALATLLLAGCVHPITMITETAPPRSQAHLIPKKVAYVMTDADRDKEVVTPGGSGDRVSYFPYRDLEKSIRDALRAVYRDVVVLRTAGDAKANEAAGVSLVFTPRITTDSSSSSWISWPPTSFTAEVSCVVTDAAGAEITRVRAAGNGTAEFGEFKGDFGLAARRAATRLTSQLSSEIRRSEKLR
;
A
#
# COMPACT_ATOMS: atom_id res chain seq x y z
N MET A 1 19.05 31.03 53.10
CA MET A 1 17.88 31.30 52.23
C MET A 1 17.29 29.97 51.81
N GLN A 2 16.16 29.54 52.48
CA GLN A 2 15.44 28.32 52.13
C GLN A 2 14.34 28.67 51.13
N PHE A 3 14.44 28.14 49.91
CA PHE A 3 13.37 28.24 48.90
C PHE A 3 12.35 27.15 49.19
N SER A 4 11.22 27.51 49.74
CA SER A 4 10.05 26.63 49.85
C SER A 4 9.29 26.67 48.54
N ILE A 5 9.31 25.58 47.79
CA ILE A 5 8.48 25.40 46.61
C ILE A 5 7.04 25.12 47.08
N PRO A 6 6.03 25.87 46.66
CA PRO A 6 4.67 25.67 47.12
C PRO A 6 4.14 24.31 46.60
N MET A 7 3.66 23.48 47.48
CA MET A 7 3.16 22.11 47.21
C MET A 7 2.00 22.07 46.20
N THR A 8 1.31 23.18 45.97
CA THR A 8 0.23 23.35 44.99
C THR A 8 0.75 23.28 43.53
N ALA A 9 1.97 23.78 43.24
CA ALA A 9 2.52 23.77 41.89
C ALA A 9 2.86 22.35 41.41
N ILE A 10 3.24 21.44 42.33
CA ILE A 10 3.58 20.05 42.02
C ILE A 10 2.32 19.26 41.65
N ARG A 11 1.18 19.50 42.30
CA ARG A 11 -0.06 18.78 42.03
C ARG A 11 -0.66 19.08 40.65
N HIS A 12 -0.53 20.31 40.16
CA HIS A 12 -1.03 20.69 38.83
C HIS A 12 -0.13 20.21 37.73
N GLY A 13 1.20 20.16 37.93
CA GLY A 13 2.14 19.61 36.99
C GLY A 13 1.98 18.12 36.75
N THR A 14 1.72 17.34 37.82
CA THR A 14 1.50 15.89 37.73
C THR A 14 0.18 15.54 37.06
N ALA A 15 -0.89 16.31 37.32
CA ALA A 15 -2.19 16.10 36.65
C ALA A 15 -2.14 16.41 35.16
N LEU A 16 -1.40 17.44 34.74
CA LEU A 16 -1.25 17.79 33.35
C LEU A 16 -0.39 16.76 32.60
N ALA A 17 0.68 16.24 33.20
CA ALA A 17 1.51 15.18 32.64
C ALA A 17 0.74 13.85 32.51
N LEU A 18 -0.14 13.52 33.47
CA LEU A 18 -0.96 12.32 33.38
C LEU A 18 -2.05 12.44 32.31
N ALA A 19 -2.62 13.62 32.11
CA ALA A 19 -3.62 13.86 31.05
C ALA A 19 -3.03 13.77 29.65
N THR A 20 -1.77 14.16 29.45
CA THR A 20 -1.09 14.02 28.14
C THR A 20 -0.73 12.57 27.79
N LEU A 21 -0.49 11.71 28.78
CA LEU A 21 -0.22 10.29 28.57
C LEU A 21 -1.49 9.49 28.16
N LEU A 22 -2.67 9.96 28.55
CA LEU A 22 -3.95 9.31 28.21
C LEU A 22 -4.42 9.60 26.76
N LEU A 23 -3.81 10.57 26.06
CA LEU A 23 -4.14 10.94 24.69
C LEU A 23 -3.30 10.21 23.63
N ALA A 24 -2.34 9.38 24.04
CA ALA A 24 -1.58 8.52 23.12
C ALA A 24 -2.45 7.34 22.70
N GLY A 25 -3.33 7.54 21.72
CA GLY A 25 -4.12 6.46 21.13
C GLY A 25 -3.20 5.37 20.59
N CYS A 26 -3.55 4.11 20.80
CA CYS A 26 -2.80 2.97 20.28
C CYS A 26 -2.75 2.99 18.76
N VAL A 27 -1.60 2.65 18.19
CA VAL A 27 -1.45 2.41 16.75
C VAL A 27 -1.45 0.90 16.54
N HIS A 28 -2.37 0.41 15.73
CA HIS A 28 -2.46 -1.01 15.38
C HIS A 28 -1.81 -1.25 14.02
N PRO A 29 -0.69 -1.99 13.97
CA PRO A 29 -0.09 -2.37 12.68
C PRO A 29 -1.02 -3.35 11.95
N ILE A 30 -1.27 -3.08 10.69
CA ILE A 30 -2.01 -4.00 9.79
C ILE A 30 -1.16 -4.33 8.57
N THR A 31 -1.55 -5.35 7.82
CA THR A 31 -0.95 -5.69 6.53
C THR A 31 -2.01 -5.77 5.44
N MET A 32 -1.62 -5.36 4.22
CA MET A 32 -2.43 -5.46 3.01
C MET A 32 -2.02 -6.67 2.16
N ILE A 33 -1.09 -7.48 2.60
CA ILE A 33 -0.60 -8.65 1.85
C ILE A 33 -1.75 -9.62 1.64
N THR A 34 -2.03 -9.95 0.38
CA THR A 34 -3.00 -10.98 0.01
C THR A 34 -2.31 -12.24 -0.49
N GLU A 35 -2.86 -13.40 -0.14
CA GLU A 35 -2.41 -14.69 -0.67
C GLU A 35 -3.01 -14.99 -2.04
N THR A 36 -4.14 -14.37 -2.39
CA THR A 36 -4.84 -14.60 -3.64
C THR A 36 -4.14 -13.90 -4.80
N ALA A 37 -3.63 -14.68 -5.74
CA ALA A 37 -3.07 -14.19 -7.00
C ALA A 37 -4.10 -14.33 -8.14
N PRO A 38 -4.08 -13.45 -9.16
CA PRO A 38 -4.89 -13.63 -10.35
C PRO A 38 -4.52 -14.93 -11.09
N PRO A 39 -5.46 -15.56 -11.81
CA PRO A 39 -5.18 -16.77 -12.55
C PRO A 39 -4.13 -16.52 -13.63
N ARG A 40 -3.13 -17.41 -13.69
CA ARG A 40 -2.05 -17.40 -14.67
C ARG A 40 -2.22 -18.58 -15.64
N SER A 41 -2.47 -18.26 -16.90
CA SER A 41 -2.51 -19.25 -17.97
C SER A 41 -1.30 -19.09 -18.89
N GLN A 42 -0.46 -20.09 -19.00
CA GLN A 42 0.75 -20.08 -19.83
C GLN A 42 0.45 -19.79 -21.31
N ALA A 43 -0.68 -20.30 -21.82
CA ALA A 43 -1.11 -20.10 -23.20
C ALA A 43 -1.45 -18.63 -23.55
N HIS A 44 -1.69 -17.79 -22.55
CA HIS A 44 -2.12 -16.40 -22.74
C HIS A 44 -1.12 -15.37 -22.21
N LEU A 45 0.11 -15.79 -21.89
CA LEU A 45 1.15 -14.86 -21.45
C LEU A 45 1.75 -14.13 -22.63
N ILE A 46 1.90 -12.81 -22.46
CA ILE A 46 2.66 -11.99 -23.39
C ILE A 46 4.15 -12.36 -23.26
N PRO A 47 4.85 -12.72 -24.35
CA PRO A 47 6.24 -13.19 -24.30
C PRO A 47 7.22 -12.03 -24.15
N LYS A 48 6.99 -11.15 -23.19
CA LYS A 48 7.84 -10.03 -22.83
C LYS A 48 8.42 -10.24 -21.44
N LYS A 49 9.62 -9.72 -21.22
CA LYS A 49 10.21 -9.52 -19.90
C LYS A 49 9.94 -8.08 -19.51
N VAL A 50 9.29 -7.90 -18.36
CA VAL A 50 8.94 -6.58 -17.85
C VAL A 50 9.53 -6.36 -16.46
N ALA A 51 9.73 -5.10 -16.09
CA ALA A 51 10.20 -4.72 -14.79
C ALA A 51 9.16 -3.86 -14.08
N TYR A 52 9.17 -3.87 -12.73
CA TYR A 52 8.53 -2.85 -11.93
C TYR A 52 9.54 -2.23 -10.97
N VAL A 53 9.40 -0.91 -10.76
CA VAL A 53 10.26 -0.17 -9.85
C VAL A 53 9.70 -0.27 -8.44
N MET A 54 10.52 -0.66 -7.48
CA MET A 54 10.19 -0.69 -6.06
C MET A 54 11.45 -0.41 -5.25
N THR A 55 11.66 0.85 -4.91
CA THR A 55 12.84 1.30 -4.16
C THR A 55 12.74 0.93 -2.69
N ASP A 56 13.86 0.89 -1.99
CA ASP A 56 13.85 0.66 -0.54
C ASP A 56 13.18 1.84 0.17
N ALA A 57 13.39 3.08 -0.31
CA ALA A 57 12.70 4.25 0.19
C ALA A 57 11.18 4.19 0.02
N ASP A 58 10.67 3.56 -1.04
CA ASP A 58 9.23 3.33 -1.19
C ASP A 58 8.72 2.30 -0.19
N ARG A 59 9.47 1.21 0.03
CA ARG A 59 9.08 0.17 1.00
C ARG A 59 8.98 0.68 2.43
N ASP A 60 9.82 1.66 2.78
CA ASP A 60 9.87 2.25 4.12
C ASP A 60 8.82 3.35 4.35
N LYS A 61 8.02 3.69 3.33
CA LYS A 61 6.92 4.64 3.49
C LYS A 61 5.81 4.04 4.33
N GLU A 62 5.73 4.48 5.57
CA GLU A 62 4.62 4.16 6.47
C GLU A 62 3.47 5.15 6.30
N VAL A 63 2.26 4.63 6.38
CA VAL A 63 1.02 5.42 6.48
C VAL A 63 0.40 5.12 7.83
N VAL A 64 0.09 6.19 8.55
CA VAL A 64 -0.67 6.13 9.81
C VAL A 64 -1.97 6.88 9.58
N THR A 65 -3.09 6.19 9.70
CA THR A 65 -4.41 6.79 9.49
C THR A 65 -4.96 7.34 10.78
N PRO A 66 -5.71 8.46 10.75
CA PRO A 66 -6.44 8.91 11.90
C PRO A 66 -7.49 7.85 12.25
N GLY A 67 -7.53 7.42 13.50
CA GLY A 67 -8.61 6.59 14.00
C GLY A 67 -9.81 7.43 14.42
N GLY A 68 -10.98 6.82 14.62
CA GLY A 68 -12.18 7.48 15.15
C GLY A 68 -11.93 7.99 16.58
N SER A 69 -12.15 7.19 17.59
CA SER A 69 -12.03 7.57 19.00
C SER A 69 -10.62 7.40 19.61
N GLY A 70 -9.57 7.65 18.83
CA GLY A 70 -8.18 7.69 19.31
C GLY A 70 -7.26 6.60 18.79
N ASP A 71 -7.76 5.44 18.38
CA ASP A 71 -6.94 4.39 17.82
C ASP A 71 -6.64 4.65 16.33
N ARG A 72 -5.48 4.23 15.89
CA ARG A 72 -4.98 4.42 14.53
C ARG A 72 -4.47 3.10 13.98
N VAL A 73 -4.44 2.97 12.66
CA VAL A 73 -3.77 1.86 12.02
C VAL A 73 -2.52 2.34 11.28
N SER A 74 -1.48 1.54 11.27
CA SER A 74 -0.28 1.78 10.47
C SER A 74 -0.01 0.63 9.52
N TYR A 75 0.52 0.94 8.35
CA TYR A 75 0.89 -0.04 7.32
C TYR A 75 1.88 0.56 6.32
N PHE A 76 2.48 -0.29 5.50
CA PHE A 76 3.48 0.09 4.50
C PHE A 76 2.94 -0.23 3.09
N PRO A 77 2.22 0.69 2.44
CA PRO A 77 1.47 0.39 1.22
C PRO A 77 2.33 -0.16 0.08
N TYR A 78 3.54 0.36 -0.12
CA TYR A 78 4.43 -0.12 -1.17
C TYR A 78 4.99 -1.51 -0.87
N ARG A 79 5.43 -1.75 0.36
CA ARG A 79 5.94 -3.05 0.80
C ARG A 79 4.85 -4.12 0.75
N ASP A 80 3.68 -3.81 1.25
CA ASP A 80 2.57 -4.75 1.36
C ASP A 80 1.95 -5.08 -0.01
N LEU A 81 1.84 -4.09 -0.91
CA LEU A 81 1.30 -4.28 -2.27
C LEU A 81 2.35 -4.73 -3.29
N GLU A 82 3.63 -4.85 -2.95
CA GLU A 82 4.66 -5.32 -3.88
C GLU A 82 4.33 -6.71 -4.44
N LYS A 83 3.89 -7.63 -3.57
CA LYS A 83 3.43 -8.97 -4.01
C LYS A 83 2.26 -8.86 -4.97
N SER A 84 1.27 -8.03 -4.67
CA SER A 84 0.08 -7.82 -5.49
C SER A 84 0.43 -7.29 -6.89
N ILE A 85 1.30 -6.30 -6.97
CA ILE A 85 1.78 -5.74 -8.25
C ILE A 85 2.52 -6.81 -9.05
N ARG A 86 3.44 -7.54 -8.42
CA ARG A 86 4.18 -8.61 -9.06
C ARG A 86 3.28 -9.72 -9.58
N ASP A 87 2.30 -10.13 -8.80
CA ASP A 87 1.37 -11.21 -9.18
C ASP A 87 0.44 -10.76 -10.31
N ALA A 88 0.00 -9.49 -10.32
CA ALA A 88 -0.76 -8.92 -11.43
C ALA A 88 0.05 -8.90 -12.73
N LEU A 89 1.32 -8.50 -12.68
CA LEU A 89 2.21 -8.50 -13.85
C LEU A 89 2.51 -9.94 -14.32
N ARG A 90 2.78 -10.87 -13.40
CA ARG A 90 3.02 -12.29 -13.70
C ARG A 90 1.81 -12.99 -14.31
N ALA A 91 0.60 -12.54 -14.01
CA ALA A 91 -0.60 -13.07 -14.64
C ALA A 91 -0.67 -12.70 -16.13
N VAL A 92 0.05 -11.67 -16.59
CA VAL A 92 0.00 -11.14 -17.95
C VAL A 92 1.28 -11.44 -18.74
N TYR A 93 2.45 -11.31 -18.13
CA TYR A 93 3.74 -11.42 -18.79
C TYR A 93 4.49 -12.69 -18.41
N ARG A 94 5.36 -13.15 -19.32
CA ARG A 94 6.19 -14.34 -19.11
C ARG A 94 7.17 -14.13 -17.96
N ASP A 95 7.92 -13.03 -18.00
CA ASP A 95 9.00 -12.73 -17.07
C ASP A 95 8.78 -11.37 -16.40
N VAL A 96 8.93 -11.33 -15.06
CA VAL A 96 8.74 -10.12 -14.26
C VAL A 96 9.91 -10.00 -13.29
N VAL A 97 10.60 -8.87 -13.33
CA VAL A 97 11.72 -8.54 -12.44
C VAL A 97 11.44 -7.27 -11.65
N VAL A 98 12.10 -7.13 -10.49
CA VAL A 98 12.03 -5.90 -9.67
C VAL A 98 13.28 -5.07 -9.89
N LEU A 99 13.10 -3.76 -10.03
CA LEU A 99 14.18 -2.77 -10.05
C LEU A 99 14.18 -2.01 -8.73
N ARG A 100 15.32 -1.94 -8.08
CA ARG A 100 15.51 -1.19 -6.82
C ARG A 100 15.73 0.31 -7.06
N THR A 101 16.13 0.67 -8.26
CA THR A 101 16.36 2.04 -8.70
C THR A 101 15.64 2.28 -10.02
N ALA A 102 15.11 3.48 -10.22
CA ALA A 102 14.56 3.88 -11.51
C ALA A 102 15.69 4.34 -12.46
N GLY A 103 15.54 4.05 -13.75
CA GLY A 103 16.18 4.88 -14.77
C GLY A 103 17.54 4.46 -15.31
N ASP A 104 17.99 3.21 -15.19
CA ASP A 104 19.14 2.75 -15.97
C ASP A 104 18.69 2.09 -17.28
N ALA A 105 18.56 2.90 -18.34
CA ALA A 105 18.16 2.44 -19.67
C ALA A 105 19.10 1.34 -20.22
N LYS A 106 20.42 1.51 -20.07
CA LYS A 106 21.41 0.54 -20.54
C LYS A 106 21.30 -0.80 -19.81
N ALA A 107 21.10 -0.76 -18.49
CA ALA A 107 20.91 -1.97 -17.70
C ALA A 107 19.58 -2.67 -18.06
N ASN A 108 18.52 -1.92 -18.34
CA ASN A 108 17.23 -2.45 -18.77
C ASN A 108 17.34 -3.16 -20.12
N GLU A 109 17.99 -2.53 -21.11
CA GLU A 109 18.23 -3.11 -22.43
C GLU A 109 19.10 -4.36 -22.35
N ALA A 110 20.22 -4.29 -21.60
CA ALA A 110 21.12 -5.43 -21.40
C ALA A 110 20.42 -6.61 -20.70
N ALA A 111 19.47 -6.33 -19.81
CA ALA A 111 18.65 -7.34 -19.16
C ALA A 111 17.49 -7.85 -20.01
N GLY A 112 17.27 -7.31 -21.23
CA GLY A 112 16.16 -7.68 -22.12
C GLY A 112 14.79 -7.24 -21.60
N VAL A 113 14.72 -6.19 -20.76
CA VAL A 113 13.48 -5.61 -20.27
C VAL A 113 12.83 -4.80 -21.40
N SER A 114 11.55 -5.10 -21.69
CA SER A 114 10.80 -4.39 -22.73
C SER A 114 9.97 -3.23 -22.19
N LEU A 115 9.44 -3.38 -20.97
CA LEU A 115 8.57 -2.41 -20.33
C LEU A 115 8.96 -2.24 -18.86
N VAL A 116 8.93 -1.01 -18.38
CA VAL A 116 9.18 -0.68 -16.98
C VAL A 116 7.93 -0.02 -16.38
N PHE A 117 7.39 -0.61 -15.34
CA PHE A 117 6.23 -0.12 -14.58
C PHE A 117 6.70 0.62 -13.35
N THR A 118 6.39 1.92 -13.24
CA THR A 118 6.69 2.71 -12.05
C THR A 118 5.39 2.99 -11.29
N PRO A 119 5.10 2.25 -10.21
CA PRO A 119 3.87 2.40 -9.46
C PRO A 119 3.88 3.65 -8.58
N ARG A 120 2.74 4.32 -8.52
CA ARG A 120 2.38 5.29 -7.50
C ARG A 120 1.16 4.74 -6.75
N ILE A 121 1.30 4.57 -5.44
CA ILE A 121 0.29 3.96 -4.59
C ILE A 121 -0.33 5.02 -3.70
N THR A 122 -1.65 5.07 -3.68
CA THR A 122 -2.44 5.86 -2.73
C THR A 122 -3.43 4.95 -2.02
N THR A 123 -3.64 5.19 -0.75
CA THR A 123 -4.54 4.41 0.08
C THR A 123 -5.38 5.34 0.94
N ASP A 124 -6.61 4.93 1.21
CA ASP A 124 -7.49 5.57 2.17
C ASP A 124 -8.13 4.50 3.05
N SER A 125 -8.23 4.78 4.34
CA SER A 125 -8.94 3.93 5.29
C SER A 125 -9.92 4.79 6.06
N SER A 126 -11.18 4.37 6.08
CA SER A 126 -12.27 5.11 6.70
C SER A 126 -13.19 4.19 7.47
N SER A 127 -13.99 4.80 8.33
CA SER A 127 -15.12 4.16 8.98
C SER A 127 -16.40 4.87 8.56
N SER A 128 -17.47 4.13 8.40
CA SER A 128 -18.80 4.69 8.12
C SER A 128 -19.37 5.49 9.30
N SER A 129 -18.78 5.38 10.48
CA SER A 129 -19.21 6.05 11.70
C SER A 129 -18.06 6.85 12.29
N TRP A 130 -18.31 8.10 12.61
CA TRP A 130 -17.36 8.98 13.29
C TRP A 130 -17.16 8.63 14.78
N ILE A 131 -18.06 7.83 15.34
CA ILE A 131 -18.01 7.37 16.74
C ILE A 131 -17.38 5.99 16.84
N SER A 132 -17.60 5.12 15.84
CA SER A 132 -17.05 3.78 15.83
C SER A 132 -15.68 3.79 15.17
N TRP A 133 -14.69 3.47 15.94
CA TRP A 133 -13.46 2.93 15.49
C TRP A 133 -13.69 1.44 15.24
N PRO A 134 -13.20 0.84 14.23
CA PRO A 134 -12.02 1.06 13.39
C PRO A 134 -12.34 1.24 11.90
N PRO A 135 -11.33 1.47 11.04
CA PRO A 135 -11.57 1.57 9.61
C PRO A 135 -12.09 0.24 9.05
N THR A 136 -13.40 0.17 8.93
CA THR A 136 -14.10 -0.99 8.33
C THR A 136 -14.13 -0.91 6.81
N SER A 137 -13.68 0.20 6.24
CA SER A 137 -13.59 0.42 4.80
C SER A 137 -12.16 0.81 4.41
N PHE A 138 -11.64 0.21 3.35
CA PHE A 138 -10.30 0.46 2.85
C PHE A 138 -10.31 0.58 1.33
N THR A 139 -9.60 1.57 0.79
CA THR A 139 -9.39 1.76 -0.63
C THR A 139 -7.90 1.78 -0.92
N ALA A 140 -7.47 1.05 -1.95
CA ALA A 140 -6.13 1.10 -2.49
C ALA A 140 -6.19 1.40 -3.99
N GLU A 141 -5.38 2.34 -4.44
CA GLU A 141 -5.23 2.69 -5.86
C GLU A 141 -3.75 2.59 -6.24
N VAL A 142 -3.49 2.01 -7.41
CA VAL A 142 -2.18 1.98 -8.06
C VAL A 142 -2.28 2.65 -9.42
N SER A 143 -1.46 3.65 -9.66
CA SER A 143 -1.24 4.29 -10.95
C SER A 143 0.19 4.02 -11.40
N CYS A 144 0.38 3.23 -12.46
CA CYS A 144 1.68 2.94 -13.03
C CYS A 144 1.93 3.81 -14.25
N VAL A 145 3.03 4.56 -14.25
CA VAL A 145 3.64 5.06 -15.49
C VAL A 145 4.37 3.88 -16.12
N VAL A 146 4.10 3.61 -17.39
CA VAL A 146 4.76 2.53 -18.15
C VAL A 146 5.63 3.14 -19.22
N THR A 147 6.93 2.84 -19.15
CA THR A 147 7.93 3.28 -20.12
C THR A 147 8.49 2.09 -20.89
N ASP A 148 9.12 2.35 -22.03
CA ASP A 148 10.02 1.39 -22.67
C ASP A 148 11.36 1.28 -21.92
N ALA A 149 12.27 0.44 -22.44
CA ALA A 149 13.59 0.26 -21.84
C ALA A 149 14.43 1.54 -21.84
N ALA A 150 14.22 2.43 -22.83
CA ALA A 150 14.92 3.70 -22.97
C ALA A 150 14.37 4.80 -22.05
N GLY A 151 13.24 4.55 -21.39
CA GLY A 151 12.58 5.50 -20.47
C GLY A 151 11.52 6.38 -21.11
N ALA A 152 11.18 6.18 -22.40
CA ALA A 152 10.07 6.91 -23.03
C ALA A 152 8.72 6.39 -22.53
N GLU A 153 7.83 7.30 -22.12
CA GLU A 153 6.50 6.95 -21.65
C GLU A 153 5.63 6.38 -22.78
N ILE A 154 5.13 5.17 -22.60
CA ILE A 154 4.23 4.50 -23.53
C ILE A 154 2.77 4.76 -23.15
N THR A 155 2.45 4.60 -21.87
CA THR A 155 1.08 4.72 -21.36
C THR A 155 1.05 4.80 -19.83
N ARG A 156 -0.15 4.99 -19.30
CA ARG A 156 -0.43 4.87 -17.86
C ARG A 156 -1.51 3.83 -17.63
N VAL A 157 -1.33 3.02 -16.61
CA VAL A 157 -2.32 2.05 -16.16
C VAL A 157 -2.76 2.41 -14.75
N ARG A 158 -4.06 2.40 -14.51
CA ARG A 158 -4.63 2.66 -13.18
C ARG A 158 -5.56 1.54 -12.78
N ALA A 159 -5.47 1.13 -11.53
CA ALA A 159 -6.36 0.16 -10.92
C ALA A 159 -6.67 0.57 -9.48
N ALA A 160 -7.87 0.26 -9.02
CA ALA A 160 -8.30 0.49 -7.65
C ALA A 160 -8.98 -0.74 -7.08
N GLY A 161 -8.90 -0.92 -5.78
CA GLY A 161 -9.59 -1.96 -5.05
C GLY A 161 -10.19 -1.42 -3.78
N ASN A 162 -11.42 -1.82 -3.49
CA ASN A 162 -12.14 -1.46 -2.27
C ASN A 162 -12.35 -2.71 -1.44
N GLY A 163 -12.20 -2.60 -0.13
CA GLY A 163 -12.49 -3.66 0.82
C GLY A 163 -13.29 -3.13 1.99
N THR A 164 -14.20 -3.95 2.49
CA THR A 164 -14.96 -3.67 3.70
C THR A 164 -14.89 -4.86 4.64
N ALA A 165 -14.99 -4.63 5.92
CA ALA A 165 -15.14 -5.65 6.94
C ALA A 165 -16.28 -5.25 7.88
N GLU A 166 -17.12 -6.21 8.23
CA GLU A 166 -18.11 -6.00 9.27
C GLU A 166 -17.42 -5.86 10.63
N PHE A 167 -18.05 -5.16 11.58
CA PHE A 167 -17.45 -4.92 12.88
C PHE A 167 -17.04 -6.21 13.61
N GLY A 168 -17.82 -7.28 13.47
CA GLY A 168 -17.51 -8.59 14.05
C GLY A 168 -16.27 -9.24 13.41
N GLU A 169 -16.13 -9.14 12.09
CA GLU A 169 -14.96 -9.64 11.35
C GLU A 169 -13.71 -8.84 11.71
N PHE A 170 -13.86 -7.51 11.77
CA PHE A 170 -12.78 -6.60 12.08
C PHE A 170 -12.16 -6.89 13.47
N LYS A 171 -12.97 -7.19 14.50
CA LYS A 171 -12.45 -7.52 15.83
C LYS A 171 -11.47 -8.70 15.84
N GLY A 172 -11.66 -9.64 14.93
CA GLY A 172 -10.77 -10.78 14.75
C GLY A 172 -9.58 -10.48 13.84
N ASP A 173 -9.69 -9.46 12.98
CA ASP A 173 -8.72 -9.20 11.93
C ASP A 173 -8.76 -7.73 11.44
N PHE A 174 -7.95 -6.90 12.04
CA PHE A 174 -7.84 -5.46 11.73
C PHE A 174 -7.44 -5.15 10.28
N GLY A 175 -6.75 -6.06 9.59
CA GLY A 175 -6.29 -5.90 8.23
C GLY A 175 -7.24 -6.44 7.16
N LEU A 176 -8.38 -7.02 7.52
CA LEU A 176 -9.25 -7.74 6.57
C LEU A 176 -9.77 -6.86 5.43
N ALA A 177 -10.24 -5.64 5.73
CA ALA A 177 -10.68 -4.69 4.72
C ALA A 177 -9.54 -4.33 3.74
N ALA A 178 -8.34 -4.10 4.27
CA ALA A 178 -7.16 -3.77 3.47
C ALA A 178 -6.75 -4.93 2.55
N ARG A 179 -6.77 -6.19 3.02
CA ARG A 179 -6.49 -7.35 2.18
C ARG A 179 -7.56 -7.62 1.12
N ARG A 180 -8.83 -7.38 1.43
CA ARG A 180 -9.93 -7.43 0.44
C ARG A 180 -9.73 -6.36 -0.66
N ALA A 181 -9.32 -5.15 -0.29
CA ALA A 181 -8.96 -4.10 -1.23
C ALA A 181 -7.77 -4.51 -2.12
N ALA A 182 -6.70 -5.04 -1.53
CA ALA A 182 -5.52 -5.50 -2.26
C ALA A 182 -5.85 -6.64 -3.25
N THR A 183 -6.71 -7.57 -2.88
CA THR A 183 -7.16 -8.66 -3.77
C THR A 183 -7.89 -8.13 -5.00
N ARG A 184 -8.83 -7.20 -4.81
CA ARG A 184 -9.56 -6.56 -5.92
C ARG A 184 -8.65 -5.73 -6.80
N LEU A 185 -7.77 -4.92 -6.20
CA LEU A 185 -6.75 -4.15 -6.90
C LEU A 185 -5.90 -5.04 -7.81
N THR A 186 -5.40 -6.17 -7.30
CA THR A 186 -4.53 -7.09 -8.04
C THR A 186 -5.23 -7.65 -9.27
N SER A 187 -6.49 -8.06 -9.13
CA SER A 187 -7.31 -8.57 -10.23
C SER A 187 -7.59 -7.48 -11.26
N GLN A 188 -7.94 -6.28 -10.81
CA GLN A 188 -8.21 -5.16 -11.71
C GLN A 188 -6.94 -4.72 -12.45
N LEU A 189 -5.80 -4.62 -11.78
CA LEU A 189 -4.53 -4.24 -12.41
C LEU A 189 -4.16 -5.20 -13.54
N SER A 190 -4.25 -6.50 -13.31
CA SER A 190 -3.98 -7.50 -14.37
C SER A 190 -4.95 -7.37 -15.55
N SER A 191 -6.22 -7.06 -15.30
CA SER A 191 -7.25 -6.85 -16.32
C SER A 191 -6.98 -5.60 -17.15
N GLU A 192 -6.63 -4.47 -16.51
CA GLU A 192 -6.32 -3.22 -17.21
C GLU A 192 -5.07 -3.36 -18.09
N ILE A 193 -4.03 -4.06 -17.61
CA ILE A 193 -2.84 -4.33 -18.41
C ILE A 193 -3.20 -5.16 -19.65
N ARG A 194 -4.04 -6.20 -19.50
CA ARG A 194 -4.47 -7.05 -20.63
C ARG A 194 -5.30 -6.29 -21.68
N ARG A 195 -6.11 -5.32 -21.26
CA ARG A 195 -6.92 -4.50 -22.17
C ARG A 195 -6.09 -3.51 -22.99
N SER A 196 -4.94 -3.10 -22.49
CA SER A 196 -4.09 -2.10 -23.14
C SER A 196 -3.36 -2.70 -24.33
N GLU A 197 -3.73 -2.31 -25.56
CA GLU A 197 -3.06 -2.73 -26.79
C GLU A 197 -1.59 -2.30 -26.83
N LYS A 198 -1.27 -1.14 -26.25
CA LYS A 198 0.10 -0.60 -26.19
C LYS A 198 1.05 -1.47 -25.35
N LEU A 199 0.53 -2.36 -24.54
CA LEU A 199 1.31 -3.19 -23.61
C LEU A 199 1.46 -4.65 -24.07
N ARG A 200 0.94 -4.97 -25.25
CA ARG A 200 1.08 -6.29 -25.89
C ARG A 200 2.40 -6.49 -26.60
#